data_da8629fe93ae5025939075736cf4e53f
#
_entry.id   da8629fe93ae5025939075736cf4e53f
#
_cell.length_a   1.000
_cell.length_b   1.000
_cell.length_c   1.000
_cell.angle_alpha   90.00
_cell.angle_beta   90.00
_cell.angle_gamma   90.00
#
_symmetry.space_group_name_H-M   'P 1'
#
loop_
_entity.id
_entity.type
_entity.pdbx_description
1 polymer ?
#
loop_
_entity_poly.entity_id
_entity_poly.type
_entity_poly.pdbx_seq_one_letter_code
_entity_poly.pdbx_strand_id
1 'polypeptide(L)'
;MISFNDLKYFLEVSITTFVSFNLLYVIWIFFIISSETASGFNGSIMYVPHAARVLTICYFGIAAIPALYAAHVFCTYVIGGAYGLNNLLFLDLLGTSFLSSICVLIALYAMAGLGFKIRTLPFYEFTKDSVYLDLRNHKHIIMVTVFSAAVHSLSLY
;
A
#
# COMPACT_ATOMS: atom_id res chain seq x y z
N MET A 1 7.16 -23.07 -15.87
CA MET A 1 6.79 -22.35 -17.11
C MET A 1 5.61 -21.48 -16.74
N ILE A 2 5.73 -20.15 -16.81
CA ILE A 2 4.64 -19.21 -16.46
C ILE A 2 3.56 -19.35 -17.53
N SER A 3 2.33 -19.60 -17.11
CA SER A 3 1.17 -19.72 -18.01
C SER A 3 0.78 -18.33 -18.54
N PHE A 4 0.17 -18.27 -19.72
CA PHE A 4 -0.39 -17.03 -20.26
C PHE A 4 -1.45 -16.42 -19.35
N ASN A 5 -2.21 -17.26 -18.67
CA ASN A 5 -3.21 -16.82 -17.69
C ASN A 5 -2.57 -16.18 -16.46
N ASP A 6 -1.41 -16.66 -16.03
CA ASP A 6 -0.67 -16.10 -14.90
C ASP A 6 -0.14 -14.71 -15.26
N LEU A 7 0.38 -14.54 -16.47
CA LEU A 7 0.87 -13.25 -16.96
C LEU A 7 -0.28 -12.24 -17.08
N LYS A 8 -1.42 -12.66 -17.62
CA LYS A 8 -2.62 -11.83 -17.74
C LYS A 8 -3.08 -11.36 -16.36
N TYR A 9 -3.19 -12.29 -15.41
CA TYR A 9 -3.57 -11.97 -14.02
C TYR A 9 -2.59 -10.97 -13.39
N PHE A 10 -1.30 -11.21 -13.51
CA PHE A 10 -0.29 -10.30 -12.96
C PHE A 10 -0.38 -8.90 -13.56
N LEU A 11 -0.66 -8.77 -14.85
CA LEU A 11 -0.87 -7.49 -15.50
C LEU A 11 -2.15 -6.78 -14.99
N GLU A 12 -3.25 -7.52 -14.86
CA GLU A 12 -4.52 -6.97 -14.33
C GLU A 12 -4.34 -6.46 -12.89
N VAL A 13 -3.69 -7.23 -12.03
CA VAL A 13 -3.35 -6.83 -10.66
C VAL A 13 -2.46 -5.59 -10.66
N SER A 14 -1.43 -5.58 -11.50
CA SER A 14 -0.47 -4.47 -11.56
C SER A 14 -1.15 -3.17 -12.02
N ILE A 15 -1.95 -3.22 -13.06
CA ILE A 15 -2.67 -2.04 -13.57
C ILE A 15 -3.68 -1.55 -12.52
N THR A 16 -4.49 -2.45 -11.96
CA THR A 16 -5.51 -2.09 -10.97
C THR A 16 -4.88 -1.45 -9.74
N THR A 17 -3.79 -2.05 -9.23
CA THR A 17 -3.07 -1.55 -8.07
C THR A 17 -2.44 -0.19 -8.34
N PHE A 18 -1.74 -0.04 -9.47
CA PHE A 18 -1.08 1.20 -9.84
C PHE A 18 -2.10 2.35 -10.00
N VAL A 19 -3.18 2.11 -10.74
CA VAL A 19 -4.21 3.12 -10.98
C VAL A 19 -4.94 3.50 -9.68
N SER A 20 -5.34 2.52 -8.88
CA SER A 20 -6.05 2.76 -7.62
C SER A 20 -5.21 3.59 -6.65
N PHE A 21 -3.93 3.26 -6.50
CA PHE A 21 -3.02 3.99 -5.62
C PHE A 21 -2.82 5.44 -6.09
N ASN A 22 -2.54 5.65 -7.38
CA ASN A 22 -2.34 6.97 -7.95
C ASN A 22 -3.60 7.83 -7.85
N LEU A 23 -4.78 7.26 -8.12
CA LEU A 23 -6.06 7.96 -8.01
C LEU A 23 -6.29 8.46 -6.57
N LEU A 24 -6.11 7.58 -5.57
CA LEU A 24 -6.28 7.96 -4.18
C LEU A 24 -5.20 8.95 -3.70
N TYR A 25 -4.00 8.90 -4.26
CA TYR A 25 -2.95 9.87 -3.97
C TYR A 25 -3.31 11.28 -4.51
N VAL A 26 -3.83 11.35 -5.73
CA VAL A 26 -4.30 12.61 -6.31
C VAL A 26 -5.47 13.18 -5.51
N ILE A 27 -6.46 12.33 -5.17
CA ILE A 27 -7.58 12.74 -4.31
C ILE A 27 -7.07 13.29 -2.98
N TRP A 28 -6.11 12.63 -2.35
CA TRP A 28 -5.52 13.06 -1.09
C TRP A 28 -4.85 14.43 -1.19
N ILE A 29 -4.07 14.68 -2.26
CA ILE A 29 -3.46 15.99 -2.49
C ILE A 29 -4.51 17.07 -2.67
N PHE A 30 -5.50 16.87 -3.56
CA PHE A 30 -6.46 17.89 -3.90
C PHE A 30 -7.45 18.21 -2.78
N PHE A 31 -7.92 17.22 -2.03
CA PHE A 31 -9.00 17.42 -1.08
C PHE A 31 -8.54 17.56 0.36
N ILE A 32 -7.36 17.04 0.70
CA ILE A 32 -6.87 17.04 2.09
C ILE A 32 -5.71 18.00 2.26
N ILE A 33 -4.66 17.89 1.44
CA ILE A 33 -3.49 18.78 1.59
C ILE A 33 -3.81 20.21 1.18
N SER A 34 -4.57 20.41 0.11
CA SER A 34 -4.93 21.76 -0.36
C SER A 34 -5.80 22.54 0.61
N SER A 35 -6.50 21.85 1.52
CA SER A 35 -7.30 22.48 2.58
C SER A 35 -6.50 22.81 3.84
N GLU A 36 -5.35 22.19 4.04
CA GLU A 36 -4.44 22.49 5.14
C GLU A 36 -3.46 23.55 4.68
N THR A 37 -3.64 24.79 5.15
CA THR A 37 -2.72 25.89 4.84
C THR A 37 -1.26 25.49 5.12
N ALA A 38 -0.42 25.73 4.14
CA ALA A 38 0.97 25.24 4.00
C ALA A 38 1.97 25.51 5.14
N SER A 39 1.56 26.03 6.28
CA SER A 39 2.45 26.53 7.34
C SER A 39 2.74 25.56 8.48
N GLY A 40 2.43 24.30 8.38
CA GLY A 40 2.69 23.39 9.50
C GLY A 40 2.32 21.92 9.29
N PHE A 41 2.32 21.45 8.05
CA PHE A 41 1.98 20.06 7.77
C PHE A 41 3.10 19.09 8.20
N ASN A 42 2.91 18.51 9.38
CA ASN A 42 3.77 17.45 9.92
C ASN A 42 3.14 16.05 9.75
N GLY A 43 2.43 15.82 8.65
CA GLY A 43 1.79 14.54 8.35
C GLY A 43 0.27 14.58 8.47
N SER A 44 -0.43 14.03 7.49
CA SER A 44 -1.88 13.90 7.51
C SER A 44 -2.29 12.71 8.37
N ILE A 45 -3.18 12.93 9.33
CA ILE A 45 -3.83 11.87 10.10
C ILE A 45 -4.57 10.90 9.16
N MET A 46 -4.99 11.38 8.00
CA MET A 46 -5.76 10.63 7.02
C MET A 46 -5.00 10.47 5.69
N TYR A 47 -3.99 9.60 5.69
CA TYR A 47 -3.28 9.27 4.46
C TYR A 47 -4.11 8.28 3.62
N VAL A 48 -4.99 8.82 2.78
CA VAL A 48 -5.93 8.07 1.94
C VAL A 48 -5.26 7.01 1.04
N PRO A 49 -4.06 7.24 0.45
CA PRO A 49 -3.37 6.22 -0.32
C PRO A 49 -3.04 4.94 0.46
N HIS A 50 -2.99 5.01 1.81
CA HIS A 50 -2.79 3.84 2.63
C HIS A 50 -3.94 2.83 2.51
N ALA A 51 -5.17 3.31 2.30
CA ALA A 51 -6.31 2.44 2.04
C ALA A 51 -6.12 1.60 0.77
N ALA A 52 -5.54 2.19 -0.30
CA ALA A 52 -5.22 1.43 -1.51
C ALA A 52 -4.21 0.32 -1.22
N ARG A 53 -3.17 0.57 -0.40
CA ARG A 53 -2.20 -0.45 -0.01
C ARG A 53 -2.85 -1.61 0.72
N VAL A 54 -3.67 -1.30 1.74
CA VAL A 54 -4.36 -2.32 2.53
C VAL A 54 -5.27 -3.15 1.64
N LEU A 55 -6.12 -2.51 0.85
CA LEU A 55 -7.07 -3.20 0.00
C LEU A 55 -6.37 -4.06 -1.07
N THR A 56 -5.40 -3.51 -1.79
CA THR A 56 -4.73 -4.25 -2.86
C THR A 56 -3.93 -5.44 -2.35
N ILE A 57 -3.26 -5.31 -1.19
CA ILE A 57 -2.58 -6.46 -0.59
C ILE A 57 -3.57 -7.48 -0.02
N CYS A 58 -4.69 -7.04 0.57
CA CYS A 58 -5.72 -7.95 1.05
C CYS A 58 -6.41 -8.71 -0.10
N TYR A 59 -6.56 -8.09 -1.28
CA TYR A 59 -7.19 -8.74 -2.44
C TYR A 59 -6.22 -9.54 -3.30
N PHE A 60 -5.03 -9.02 -3.55
CA PHE A 60 -4.09 -9.55 -4.54
C PHE A 60 -2.80 -10.12 -3.93
N GLY A 61 -2.63 -9.97 -2.62
CA GLY A 61 -1.46 -10.47 -1.90
C GLY A 61 -0.14 -9.89 -2.42
N ILE A 62 0.88 -10.74 -2.43
CA ILE A 62 2.25 -10.40 -2.84
C ILE A 62 2.32 -9.89 -4.29
N ALA A 63 1.42 -10.32 -5.16
CA ALA A 63 1.38 -9.89 -6.56
C ALA A 63 1.17 -8.37 -6.71
N ALA A 64 0.57 -7.70 -5.72
CA ALA A 64 0.38 -6.25 -5.73
C ALA A 64 1.65 -5.45 -5.40
N ILE A 65 2.63 -6.06 -4.71
CA ILE A 65 3.80 -5.34 -4.18
C ILE A 65 4.63 -4.61 -5.24
N PRO A 66 5.00 -5.23 -6.38
CA PRO A 66 5.76 -4.54 -7.41
C PRO A 66 5.04 -3.30 -7.96
N ALA A 67 3.73 -3.41 -8.14
CA ALA A 67 2.92 -2.30 -8.64
C ALA A 67 2.73 -1.20 -7.58
N LEU A 68 2.59 -1.56 -6.30
CA LEU A 68 2.56 -0.59 -5.20
C LEU A 68 3.88 0.17 -5.09
N TYR A 69 4.99 -0.55 -5.19
CA TYR A 69 6.31 0.07 -5.19
C TYR A 69 6.46 1.09 -6.32
N ALA A 70 6.16 0.67 -7.56
CA ALA A 70 6.23 1.56 -8.73
C ALA A 70 5.27 2.76 -8.59
N ALA A 71 4.04 2.53 -8.10
CA ALA A 71 3.06 3.57 -7.88
C ALA A 71 3.52 4.58 -6.83
N HIS A 72 4.09 4.11 -5.72
CA HIS A 72 4.58 4.98 -4.65
C HIS A 72 5.76 5.84 -5.12
N VAL A 73 6.74 5.26 -5.81
CA VAL A 73 7.85 6.00 -6.41
C VAL A 73 7.33 7.06 -7.39
N PHE A 74 6.42 6.66 -8.28
CA PHE A 74 5.82 7.57 -9.25
C PHE A 74 5.06 8.71 -8.58
N CYS A 75 4.18 8.40 -7.64
CA CYS A 75 3.40 9.43 -6.93
C CYS A 75 4.30 10.41 -6.19
N THR A 76 5.28 9.92 -5.46
CA THR A 76 6.13 10.79 -4.64
C THR A 76 7.08 11.61 -5.50
N TYR A 77 7.70 11.01 -6.51
CA TYR A 77 8.67 11.69 -7.35
C TYR A 77 8.02 12.63 -8.37
N VAL A 78 7.02 12.14 -9.12
CA VAL A 78 6.42 12.89 -10.22
C VAL A 78 5.32 13.83 -9.70
N ILE A 79 4.33 13.27 -9.00
CA ILE A 79 3.19 14.04 -8.54
C ILE A 79 3.59 14.92 -7.34
N GLY A 80 4.19 14.32 -6.31
CA GLY A 80 4.65 15.05 -5.13
C GLY A 80 5.70 16.12 -5.46
N GLY A 81 6.62 15.81 -6.38
CA GLY A 81 7.60 16.77 -6.87
C GLY A 81 6.96 17.98 -7.56
N ALA A 82 5.93 17.77 -8.37
CA ALA A 82 5.19 18.84 -9.03
C ALA A 82 4.48 19.80 -8.06
N TYR A 83 4.12 19.30 -6.87
CA TYR A 83 3.49 20.09 -5.79
C TYR A 83 4.47 20.54 -4.70
N GLY A 84 5.79 20.33 -4.89
CA GLY A 84 6.80 20.71 -3.91
C GLY A 84 6.80 19.92 -2.61
N LEU A 85 6.14 18.75 -2.61
CA LEU A 85 6.01 17.88 -1.43
C LEU A 85 7.17 16.90 -1.28
N ASN A 86 8.06 16.81 -2.26
CA ASN A 86 9.16 15.87 -2.26
C ASN A 86 10.48 16.58 -1.95
N ASN A 87 11.00 16.37 -0.75
CA ASN A 87 12.32 16.85 -0.31
C ASN A 87 13.31 15.70 -0.06
N LEU A 88 12.95 14.46 -0.43
CA LEU A 88 13.80 13.29 -0.19
C LEU A 88 14.86 13.13 -1.27
N LEU A 89 16.04 12.68 -0.88
CA LEU A 89 17.03 12.19 -1.83
C LEU A 89 16.46 10.95 -2.56
N PHE A 90 16.84 10.76 -3.81
CA PHE A 90 16.29 9.68 -4.63
C PHE A 90 16.50 8.29 -4.03
N LEU A 91 17.63 8.05 -3.36
CA LEU A 91 17.89 6.78 -2.68
C LEU A 91 16.97 6.56 -1.48
N ASP A 92 16.72 7.61 -0.69
CA ASP A 92 15.80 7.56 0.44
C ASP A 92 14.37 7.31 -0.03
N LEU A 93 13.99 7.93 -1.17
CA LEU A 93 12.71 7.67 -1.80
C LEU A 93 12.54 6.20 -2.20
N LEU A 94 13.55 5.57 -2.79
CA LEU A 94 13.48 4.15 -3.15
C LEU A 94 13.33 3.26 -1.92
N GLY A 95 14.10 3.53 -0.86
CA GLY A 95 14.04 2.79 0.40
C GLY A 95 12.68 2.92 1.10
N THR A 96 12.22 4.14 1.28
CA THR A 96 10.91 4.42 1.91
C THR A 96 9.76 3.88 1.09
N SER A 97 9.83 3.94 -0.24
CA SER A 97 8.83 3.35 -1.13
C SER A 97 8.76 1.83 -1.01
N PHE A 98 9.90 1.16 -0.87
CA PHE A 98 9.95 -0.28 -0.65
C PHE A 98 9.30 -0.67 0.68
N LEU A 99 9.73 -0.05 1.78
CA LEU A 99 9.15 -0.29 3.11
C LEU A 99 7.65 0.01 3.14
N SER A 100 7.26 1.11 2.52
CA SER A 100 5.86 1.51 2.36
C SER A 100 5.02 0.47 1.62
N SER A 101 5.60 -0.21 0.64
CA SER A 101 4.90 -1.22 -0.17
C SER A 101 4.70 -2.53 0.57
N ILE A 102 5.59 -2.87 1.50
CA ILE A 102 5.52 -4.13 2.26
C ILE A 102 4.93 -3.98 3.67
N CYS A 103 4.68 -2.76 4.15
CA CYS A 103 4.23 -2.50 5.52
C CYS A 103 2.93 -3.26 5.87
N VAL A 104 2.00 -3.39 4.93
CA VAL A 104 0.76 -4.15 5.13
C VAL A 104 1.04 -5.65 5.28
N LEU A 105 1.96 -6.18 4.48
CA LEU A 105 2.35 -7.59 4.55
C LEU A 105 3.01 -7.88 5.91
N ILE A 106 3.91 -7.01 6.38
CA ILE A 106 4.54 -7.13 7.70
C ILE A 106 3.47 -7.11 8.79
N ALA A 107 2.49 -6.20 8.70
CA ALA A 107 1.38 -6.13 9.65
C ALA A 107 0.56 -7.44 9.67
N LEU A 108 0.27 -8.02 8.51
CA LEU A 108 -0.44 -9.29 8.40
C LEU A 108 0.33 -10.44 9.07
N TYR A 109 1.64 -10.55 8.82
CA TYR A 109 2.47 -11.58 9.46
C TYR A 109 2.59 -11.36 10.97
N ALA A 110 2.72 -10.11 11.43
CA ALA A 110 2.75 -9.80 12.86
C ALA A 110 1.43 -10.20 13.53
N MET A 111 0.29 -9.90 12.92
CA MET A 111 -1.02 -10.32 13.43
C MET A 111 -1.16 -11.83 13.47
N ALA A 112 -0.70 -12.55 12.44
CA ALA A 112 -0.69 -14.01 12.45
C ALA A 112 0.17 -14.57 13.59
N GLY A 113 1.34 -13.97 13.84
CA GLY A 113 2.20 -14.31 14.97
C GLY A 113 1.58 -14.07 16.34
N LEU A 114 0.69 -13.08 16.45
CA LEU A 114 -0.10 -12.80 17.64
C LEU A 114 -1.33 -13.72 17.80
N GLY A 115 -1.49 -14.70 16.91
CA GLY A 115 -2.56 -15.70 16.99
C GLY A 115 -3.89 -15.29 16.36
N PHE A 116 -3.93 -14.18 15.62
CA PHE A 116 -5.11 -13.83 14.86
C PHE A 116 -5.29 -14.81 13.69
N LYS A 117 -6.49 -15.41 13.62
CA LYS A 117 -6.83 -16.29 12.49
C LYS A 117 -7.05 -15.44 11.24
N ILE A 118 -6.02 -15.37 10.43
CA ILE A 118 -6.08 -14.73 9.15
C ILE A 118 -6.45 -15.81 8.12
N ARG A 119 -7.59 -15.64 7.49
CA ARG A 119 -8.09 -16.58 6.50
C ARG A 119 -7.39 -16.28 5.18
N THR A 120 -6.65 -17.23 4.66
CA THR A 120 -6.16 -17.20 3.28
C THR A 120 -7.36 -17.33 2.35
N LEU A 121 -7.63 -16.32 1.54
CA LEU A 121 -8.57 -16.45 0.44
C LEU A 121 -7.84 -17.16 -0.71
N PRO A 122 -8.41 -18.24 -1.28
CA PRO A 122 -7.81 -18.92 -2.42
C PRO A 122 -8.04 -18.10 -3.70
N PHE A 123 -7.53 -16.88 -3.76
CA PHE A 123 -7.42 -16.16 -5.00
C PHE A 123 -6.08 -16.55 -5.63
N TYR A 124 -6.14 -17.55 -6.50
CA TYR A 124 -5.03 -18.12 -7.26
C TYR A 124 -3.96 -18.88 -6.46
N GLU A 125 -3.64 -20.06 -6.97
CA GLU A 125 -2.61 -20.98 -6.48
C GLU A 125 -1.20 -20.41 -6.40
N PHE A 126 -1.00 -19.16 -6.82
CA PHE A 126 0.28 -18.46 -6.76
C PHE A 126 0.80 -18.24 -5.33
N THR A 127 -0.08 -18.37 -4.35
CA THR A 127 0.31 -18.09 -2.96
C THR A 127 -0.43 -19.03 -2.01
N LYS A 128 -0.10 -20.31 -2.04
CA LYS A 128 -0.55 -21.26 -1.00
C LYS A 128 -0.26 -20.78 0.42
N ASP A 129 0.67 -19.84 0.57
CA ASP A 129 1.14 -19.29 1.85
C ASP A 129 0.86 -17.80 2.02
N SER A 130 0.11 -17.14 1.14
CA SER A 130 -0.21 -15.74 1.34
C SER A 130 -1.36 -15.60 2.33
N VAL A 131 -1.08 -14.81 3.34
CA VAL A 131 -2.00 -14.47 4.41
C VAL A 131 -2.99 -13.43 3.87
N TYR A 132 -4.25 -13.78 3.73
CA TYR A 132 -5.32 -12.86 3.30
C TYR A 132 -6.29 -12.61 4.42
N LEU A 133 -6.79 -11.39 4.45
CA LEU A 133 -7.87 -11.04 5.35
C LEU A 133 -9.21 -11.42 4.76
N ASP A 134 -10.08 -11.97 5.61
CA ASP A 134 -11.49 -12.04 5.30
C ASP A 134 -12.05 -10.61 5.33
N LEU A 135 -12.26 -10.04 4.14
CA LEU A 135 -12.83 -8.70 3.98
C LEU A 135 -14.26 -8.57 4.54
N ARG A 136 -14.91 -9.68 4.85
CA ARG A 136 -16.18 -9.68 5.58
C ARG A 136 -15.98 -9.30 7.05
N ASN A 137 -14.76 -9.43 7.57
CA ASN A 137 -14.44 -9.07 8.94
C ASN A 137 -13.77 -7.69 9.01
N HIS A 138 -14.61 -6.65 9.04
CA HIS A 138 -14.16 -5.25 9.11
C HIS A 138 -13.23 -4.96 10.30
N LYS A 139 -13.36 -5.70 11.42
CA LYS A 139 -12.45 -5.55 12.58
C LYS A 139 -11.01 -5.93 12.20
N HIS A 140 -10.83 -6.98 11.41
CA HIS A 140 -9.51 -7.38 10.94
C HIS A 140 -8.92 -6.33 9.99
N ILE A 141 -9.73 -5.76 9.10
CA ILE A 141 -9.27 -4.70 8.18
C ILE A 141 -8.80 -3.49 8.97
N ILE A 142 -9.59 -3.04 9.95
CA ILE A 142 -9.21 -1.92 10.80
C ILE A 142 -7.90 -2.20 11.54
N MET A 143 -7.76 -3.39 12.13
CA MET A 143 -6.53 -3.77 12.83
C MET A 143 -5.32 -3.76 11.90
N VAL A 144 -5.41 -4.37 10.70
CA VAL A 144 -4.32 -4.34 9.71
C VAL A 144 -4.00 -2.92 9.30
N THR A 145 -5.00 -2.08 9.10
CA THR A 145 -4.79 -0.67 8.75
C THR A 145 -4.00 0.05 9.83
N VAL A 146 -4.37 -0.12 11.10
CA VAL A 146 -3.66 0.51 12.23
C VAL A 146 -2.24 -0.03 12.37
N PHE A 147 -2.06 -1.36 12.35
CA PHE A 147 -0.73 -1.98 12.45
C PHE A 147 0.18 -1.59 11.30
N SER A 148 -0.34 -1.60 10.06
CA SER A 148 0.46 -1.23 8.90
C SER A 148 0.79 0.27 8.87
N ALA A 149 -0.10 1.13 9.37
CA ALA A 149 0.20 2.55 9.54
C ALA A 149 1.31 2.77 10.57
N ALA A 150 1.30 2.03 11.69
CA ALA A 150 2.38 2.08 12.68
C ALA A 150 3.72 1.61 12.09
N VAL A 151 3.74 0.50 11.36
CA VAL A 151 4.94 0.01 10.67
C VAL A 151 5.44 1.04 9.66
N HIS A 152 4.54 1.66 8.90
CA HIS A 152 4.90 2.69 7.94
C HIS A 152 5.49 3.93 8.62
N SER A 153 4.92 4.39 9.71
CA SER A 153 5.44 5.56 10.44
C SER A 153 6.84 5.30 11.02
N LEU A 154 7.12 4.09 11.50
CA LEU A 154 8.46 3.70 11.96
C LEU A 154 9.53 3.67 10.84
N SER A 155 9.11 3.55 9.60
CA SER A 155 10.01 3.54 8.44
C SER A 155 10.43 4.94 7.97
N LEU A 156 9.82 5.99 8.52
CA LEU A 156 10.10 7.39 8.16
C LEU A 156 11.12 8.05 9.11
N TYR A 157 11.51 7.35 10.17
CA TYR A 157 12.55 7.76 11.13
C TYR A 157 13.78 6.87 10.99
#